data_1061795ead61c29b9c74a512c2a685db
#
_entry.id   1061795ead61c29b9c74a512c2a685db
#
_cell.length_a   1.000
_cell.length_b   1.000
_cell.length_c   1.000
_cell.angle_alpha   90.00
_cell.angle_beta   90.00
_cell.angle_gamma   90.00
#
_symmetry.space_group_name_H-M   'P 1'
#
loop_
_entity.id
_entity.type
_entity.pdbx_description
1 polymer ?
#
loop_
_entity_poly.entity_id
_entity_poly.type
_entity_poly.pdbx_seq_one_letter_code
_entity_poly.pdbx_strand_id
1 'polypeptide(L)'
;MVTSNILACTDGSIYAPSVYAHAAWAAKKIGASVQVLHMLNPHHEKPLKTDLSGSMGFNARKNLLEEIVELEAAQAKLAARRGQAILEDAEKQINAAGVEEVLASQKHGKLSDLISNYEIDADLVVLGKRGNNANFEKGHIGSNLERVIRSCQHPVLVAAREFKPMNNFVLAFDGGKSALKAVDYVIEQPLLKGMHCFLLYVGSGNPKIEAALGDAAKKLESAGFELTLEQRTGEPEGVIEGIVAQDKIDLLVMGAYGHSPIRQMIVGSTTTAMIRSVRLPVLLFR
;
A
#
# COMPACT_ATOMS: atom_id res chain seq x y z
N MET A 1 21.71 -16.68 2.88
CA MET A 1 20.40 -16.72 2.18
C MET A 1 19.80 -15.34 2.35
N VAL A 2 19.41 -14.66 1.29
CA VAL A 2 18.64 -13.41 1.42
C VAL A 2 17.30 -13.83 1.99
N THR A 3 17.01 -13.46 3.23
CA THR A 3 15.71 -13.73 3.85
C THR A 3 14.71 -12.76 3.25
N SER A 4 13.68 -13.30 2.62
CA SER A 4 12.55 -12.49 2.12
C SER A 4 11.97 -11.63 3.24
N ASN A 5 11.59 -10.39 2.93
CA ASN A 5 11.11 -9.44 3.92
C ASN A 5 9.88 -8.68 3.43
N ILE A 6 8.88 -8.54 4.29
CA ILE A 6 7.68 -7.71 4.07
C ILE A 6 7.80 -6.43 4.86
N LEU A 7 7.74 -5.28 4.18
CA LEU A 7 7.70 -3.98 4.85
C LEU A 7 6.26 -3.55 5.11
N ALA A 8 5.82 -3.58 6.37
CA ALA A 8 4.49 -3.15 6.79
C ALA A 8 4.53 -1.72 7.35
N CYS A 9 3.90 -0.76 6.68
CA CYS A 9 3.86 0.64 7.11
C CYS A 9 2.57 0.92 7.87
N THR A 10 2.68 1.39 9.12
CA THR A 10 1.54 1.68 9.99
C THR A 10 1.59 3.09 10.59
N ASP A 11 0.43 3.69 10.80
CA ASP A 11 0.23 4.94 11.52
C ASP A 11 -0.73 4.79 12.73
N GLY A 12 -1.09 3.54 13.06
CA GLY A 12 -2.04 3.22 14.11
C GLY A 12 -3.47 3.67 13.81
N SER A 13 -3.81 3.89 12.53
CA SER A 13 -5.18 4.20 12.09
C SER A 13 -6.10 2.98 12.16
N ILE A 14 -7.37 3.19 11.81
CA ILE A 14 -8.38 2.12 11.71
C ILE A 14 -8.03 1.02 10.70
N TYR A 15 -7.04 1.24 9.84
CA TYR A 15 -6.51 0.25 8.89
C TYR A 15 -5.38 -0.60 9.49
N ALA A 16 -4.79 -0.20 10.62
CA ALA A 16 -3.61 -0.84 11.17
C ALA A 16 -3.78 -2.36 11.42
N PRO A 17 -4.87 -2.85 12.05
CA PRO A 17 -5.04 -4.30 12.23
C PRO A 17 -5.12 -5.06 10.90
N SER A 18 -5.74 -4.45 9.90
CA SER A 18 -5.81 -5.04 8.56
C SER A 18 -4.45 -5.05 7.84
N VAL A 19 -3.64 -3.99 7.98
CA VAL A 19 -2.27 -3.96 7.45
C VAL A 19 -1.45 -5.10 8.07
N TYR A 20 -1.55 -5.31 9.37
CA TYR A 20 -0.84 -6.39 10.08
C TYR A 20 -1.28 -7.77 9.59
N ALA A 21 -2.59 -7.98 9.43
CA ALA A 21 -3.12 -9.25 8.92
C ALA A 21 -2.71 -9.54 7.47
N HIS A 22 -2.71 -8.51 6.57
CA HIS A 22 -2.23 -8.67 5.20
C HIS A 22 -0.73 -8.94 5.14
N ALA A 23 0.08 -8.25 5.98
CA ALA A 23 1.52 -8.48 6.06
C ALA A 23 1.82 -9.90 6.56
N ALA A 24 1.15 -10.35 7.61
CA ALA A 24 1.29 -11.71 8.14
C ALA A 24 0.85 -12.78 7.12
N TRP A 25 -0.25 -12.55 6.40
CA TRP A 25 -0.69 -13.44 5.31
C TRP A 25 0.39 -13.55 4.22
N ALA A 26 0.92 -12.42 3.76
CA ALA A 26 1.95 -12.40 2.73
C ALA A 26 3.23 -13.08 3.22
N ALA A 27 3.69 -12.77 4.43
CA ALA A 27 4.88 -13.37 5.03
C ALA A 27 4.78 -14.90 5.11
N LYS A 28 3.64 -15.43 5.53
CA LYS A 28 3.39 -16.89 5.58
C LYS A 28 3.36 -17.53 4.20
N LYS A 29 2.85 -16.84 3.18
CA LYS A 29 2.82 -17.35 1.81
C LYS A 29 4.19 -17.45 1.17
N ILE A 30 5.09 -16.49 1.44
CA ILE A 30 6.42 -16.45 0.82
C ILE A 30 7.55 -16.90 1.75
N GLY A 31 7.26 -17.22 3.02
CA GLY A 31 8.27 -17.61 4.00
C GLY A 31 9.17 -16.43 4.42
N ALA A 32 8.59 -15.24 4.61
CA ALA A 32 9.31 -14.00 4.88
C ALA A 32 9.20 -13.55 6.34
N SER A 33 10.17 -12.74 6.78
CA SER A 33 10.07 -11.90 7.97
C SER A 33 9.17 -10.69 7.71
N VAL A 34 8.73 -10.00 8.77
CA VAL A 34 7.98 -8.75 8.67
C VAL A 34 8.70 -7.63 9.37
N GLN A 35 9.00 -6.57 8.65
CA GLN A 35 9.47 -5.32 9.21
C GLN A 35 8.31 -4.33 9.33
N VAL A 36 7.97 -3.94 10.56
CA VAL A 36 6.95 -2.92 10.82
C VAL A 36 7.61 -1.56 10.96
N LEU A 37 7.16 -0.60 10.16
CA LEU A 37 7.64 0.77 10.16
C LEU A 37 6.53 1.73 10.59
N HIS A 38 6.76 2.46 11.70
CA HIS A 38 5.91 3.57 12.13
C HIS A 38 6.65 4.90 12.00
N MET A 39 6.00 5.88 11.34
CA MET A 39 6.58 7.20 11.10
C MET A 39 6.02 8.24 12.06
N LEU A 40 6.90 8.85 12.84
CA LEU A 40 6.61 10.07 13.57
C LEU A 40 6.72 11.25 12.61
N ASN A 41 5.57 11.80 12.24
CA ASN A 41 5.52 12.94 11.33
C ASN A 41 5.49 14.25 12.12
N PRO A 42 6.54 15.06 12.09
CA PRO A 42 6.61 16.31 12.84
C PRO A 42 5.54 17.35 12.41
N HIS A 43 4.91 17.16 11.24
CA HIS A 43 3.88 18.07 10.74
C HIS A 43 2.46 17.81 11.28
N HIS A 44 2.23 16.69 12.01
CA HIS A 44 0.98 16.50 12.74
C HIS A 44 0.93 17.26 14.06
N GLU A 45 2.07 17.64 14.59
CA GLU A 45 2.21 18.60 15.65
C GLU A 45 2.31 19.98 14.96
N LYS A 46 1.17 20.64 14.75
CA LYS A 46 1.17 22.01 14.24
C LYS A 46 2.03 22.81 15.20
N PRO A 47 3.20 23.34 14.77
CA PRO A 47 3.90 24.29 15.60
C PRO A 47 2.91 25.40 15.93
N LEU A 48 2.81 25.78 17.17
CA LEU A 48 2.06 26.96 17.57
C LEU A 48 2.68 28.12 16.80
N LYS A 49 2.10 28.44 15.63
CA LYS A 49 2.43 29.65 14.87
C LYS A 49 1.92 30.84 15.67
N THR A 50 2.56 31.09 16.77
CA THR A 50 2.32 32.30 17.53
C THR A 50 3.14 33.40 16.85
N ASP A 51 2.47 34.25 16.10
CA ASP A 51 3.09 35.48 15.61
C ASP A 51 3.37 36.38 16.81
N LEU A 52 4.58 36.29 17.32
CA LEU A 52 5.05 37.08 18.48
C LEU A 52 5.53 38.48 18.08
N SER A 53 5.18 38.97 16.89
CA SER A 53 5.66 40.25 16.34
C SER A 53 4.98 41.47 16.91
N GLY A 54 4.00 41.37 17.83
CA GLY A 54 3.27 42.51 18.39
C GLY A 54 3.55 42.72 19.87
N SER A 55 3.94 43.91 20.25
CA SER A 55 3.88 44.61 21.56
C SER A 55 4.14 43.85 22.89
N MET A 56 4.74 42.66 22.87
CA MET A 56 5.14 41.94 24.09
C MET A 56 6.52 42.41 24.58
N GLY A 57 6.62 42.70 25.89
CA GLY A 57 7.91 43.00 26.53
C GLY A 57 8.87 41.82 26.46
N PHE A 58 10.18 42.08 26.42
CA PHE A 58 11.24 41.06 26.22
C PHE A 58 11.14 39.86 27.16
N ASN A 59 10.84 40.08 28.44
CA ASN A 59 10.71 39.00 29.45
C ASN A 59 9.47 38.13 29.21
N ALA A 60 8.33 38.72 28.83
CA ALA A 60 7.12 37.99 28.52
C ALA A 60 7.30 37.08 27.28
N ARG A 61 8.02 37.58 26.27
CA ARG A 61 8.37 36.79 25.08
C ARG A 61 9.29 35.61 25.40
N LYS A 62 10.29 35.83 26.27
CA LYS A 62 11.21 34.79 26.72
C LYS A 62 10.45 33.66 27.45
N ASN A 63 9.64 34.03 28.44
CA ASN A 63 8.86 33.07 29.22
C ASN A 63 7.91 32.27 28.31
N LEU A 64 7.23 32.93 27.38
CA LEU A 64 6.34 32.22 26.42
C LEU A 64 7.11 31.26 25.51
N LEU A 65 8.31 31.63 25.05
CA LEU A 65 9.14 30.71 24.26
C LEU A 65 9.59 29.49 25.09
N GLU A 66 9.93 29.67 26.35
CA GLU A 66 10.28 28.55 27.25
C GLU A 66 9.07 27.62 27.44
N GLU A 67 7.88 28.17 27.70
CA GLU A 67 6.64 27.36 27.80
C GLU A 67 6.31 26.60 26.49
N ILE A 68 6.50 27.22 25.32
CA ILE A 68 6.30 26.57 24.01
C ILE A 68 7.28 25.38 23.85
N VAL A 69 8.56 25.57 24.17
CA VAL A 69 9.58 24.50 24.10
C VAL A 69 9.24 23.34 25.03
N GLU A 70 8.80 23.62 26.25
CA GLU A 70 8.39 22.57 27.19
C GLU A 70 7.16 21.81 26.68
N LEU A 71 6.17 22.50 26.12
CA LEU A 71 4.98 21.89 25.55
C LEU A 71 5.33 21.01 24.34
N GLU A 72 6.16 21.51 23.43
CA GLU A 72 6.62 20.74 22.26
C GLU A 72 7.41 19.50 22.68
N ALA A 73 8.26 19.61 23.69
CA ALA A 73 9.00 18.45 24.23
C ALA A 73 8.05 17.40 24.86
N ALA A 74 7.02 17.85 25.57
CA ALA A 74 6.02 16.97 26.16
C ALA A 74 5.18 16.27 25.07
N GLN A 75 4.78 16.99 24.01
CA GLN A 75 4.07 16.44 22.86
C GLN A 75 4.92 15.40 22.12
N ALA A 76 6.19 15.71 21.84
CA ALA A 76 7.12 14.79 21.19
C ALA A 76 7.29 13.48 21.99
N LYS A 77 7.41 13.60 23.33
CA LYS A 77 7.49 12.44 24.22
C LYS A 77 6.22 11.58 24.20
N LEU A 78 5.04 12.23 24.14
CA LEU A 78 3.76 11.52 24.04
C LEU A 78 3.62 10.84 22.69
N ALA A 79 3.99 11.50 21.58
CA ALA A 79 3.98 10.93 20.25
C ALA A 79 4.90 9.71 20.14
N ALA A 80 6.11 9.79 20.72
CA ALA A 80 7.05 8.67 20.77
C ALA A 80 6.47 7.46 21.53
N ARG A 81 5.86 7.69 22.70
CA ARG A 81 5.21 6.63 23.50
C ARG A 81 4.03 6.01 22.75
N ARG A 82 3.20 6.83 22.09
CA ARG A 82 2.09 6.33 21.27
C ARG A 82 2.60 5.46 20.13
N GLY A 83 3.65 5.90 19.44
CA GLY A 83 4.25 5.13 18.35
C GLY A 83 4.82 3.80 18.82
N GLN A 84 5.44 3.76 20.01
CA GLN A 84 5.92 2.52 20.59
C GLN A 84 4.77 1.56 20.90
N ALA A 85 3.68 2.03 21.50
CA ALA A 85 2.50 1.21 21.75
C ALA A 85 1.87 0.65 20.46
N ILE A 86 1.87 1.43 19.36
CA ILE A 86 1.42 0.98 18.03
C ILE A 86 2.31 -0.17 17.52
N LEU A 87 3.62 -0.06 17.70
CA LEU A 87 4.57 -1.08 17.25
C LEU A 87 4.47 -2.36 18.09
N GLU A 88 4.32 -2.26 19.39
CA GLU A 88 4.11 -3.40 20.29
C GLU A 88 2.81 -4.15 19.95
N ASP A 89 1.74 -3.43 19.66
CA ASP A 89 0.47 -4.02 19.19
C ASP A 89 0.63 -4.71 17.82
N ALA A 90 1.35 -4.07 16.88
CA ALA A 90 1.64 -4.65 15.58
C ALA A 90 2.42 -5.97 15.70
N GLU A 91 3.50 -5.97 16.46
CA GLU A 91 4.33 -7.15 16.70
C GLU A 91 3.51 -8.28 17.30
N LYS A 92 2.72 -7.97 18.35
CA LYS A 92 1.83 -8.94 18.99
C LYS A 92 0.83 -9.56 18.01
N GLN A 93 0.18 -8.76 17.18
CA GLN A 93 -0.82 -9.24 16.21
C GLN A 93 -0.19 -10.08 15.10
N ILE A 94 0.97 -9.67 14.57
CA ILE A 94 1.68 -10.39 13.51
C ILE A 94 2.24 -11.72 14.04
N ASN A 95 2.83 -11.74 15.23
CA ASN A 95 3.29 -12.97 15.87
C ASN A 95 2.11 -13.92 16.16
N ALA A 96 0.98 -13.42 16.66
CA ALA A 96 -0.23 -14.20 16.88
C ALA A 96 -0.80 -14.80 15.58
N ALA A 97 -0.55 -14.17 14.43
CA ALA A 97 -0.90 -14.71 13.12
C ALA A 97 0.08 -15.77 12.60
N GLY A 98 1.16 -16.09 13.34
CA GLY A 98 2.10 -17.16 13.07
C GLY A 98 3.34 -16.74 12.27
N VAL A 99 3.72 -15.48 12.29
CA VAL A 99 5.02 -15.00 11.78
C VAL A 99 6.02 -14.99 12.93
N GLU A 100 7.14 -15.68 12.80
CA GLU A 100 8.12 -15.84 13.88
C GLU A 100 9.07 -14.64 13.99
N GLU A 101 9.47 -14.06 12.87
CA GLU A 101 10.44 -12.97 12.81
C GLU A 101 9.75 -11.65 12.45
N VAL A 102 9.60 -10.79 13.48
CA VAL A 102 9.00 -9.46 13.35
C VAL A 102 9.96 -8.42 13.89
N LEU A 103 10.33 -7.45 13.06
CA LEU A 103 11.17 -6.31 13.42
C LEU A 103 10.33 -5.04 13.43
N ALA A 104 10.19 -4.39 14.57
CA ALA A 104 9.44 -3.16 14.70
C ALA A 104 10.38 -1.95 14.82
N SER A 105 10.13 -0.90 14.05
CA SER A 105 10.96 0.30 14.08
C SER A 105 10.14 1.58 13.96
N GLN A 106 10.54 2.60 14.74
CA GLN A 106 9.97 3.94 14.72
C GLN A 106 10.99 4.92 14.15
N LYS A 107 10.57 5.76 13.22
CA LYS A 107 11.44 6.74 12.57
C LYS A 107 10.78 8.11 12.49
N HIS A 108 11.59 9.15 12.50
CA HIS A 108 11.14 10.52 12.29
C HIS A 108 11.16 10.88 10.82
N GLY A 109 10.16 11.63 10.35
CA GLY A 109 10.10 12.15 8.99
C GLY A 109 8.85 11.73 8.22
N LYS A 110 8.89 11.90 6.90
CA LYS A 110 7.80 11.49 6.01
C LYS A 110 8.10 10.12 5.43
N LEU A 111 7.09 9.25 5.40
CA LEU A 111 7.20 7.91 4.82
C LEU A 111 7.72 7.97 3.37
N SER A 112 7.21 8.91 2.56
CA SER A 112 7.63 9.08 1.16
C SER A 112 9.11 9.34 0.95
N ASP A 113 9.77 9.94 1.94
CA ASP A 113 11.18 10.34 1.82
C ASP A 113 12.12 9.22 2.28
N LEU A 114 11.60 8.32 3.11
CA LEU A 114 12.37 7.21 3.70
C LEU A 114 12.07 5.86 3.05
N ILE A 115 10.92 5.72 2.38
CA ILE A 115 10.47 4.43 1.83
C ILE A 115 11.53 3.78 0.94
N SER A 116 12.22 4.57 0.10
CA SER A 116 13.26 4.08 -0.82
C SER A 116 14.45 3.44 -0.10
N ASN A 117 14.72 3.81 1.16
CA ASN A 117 15.79 3.20 1.95
C ASN A 117 15.36 1.89 2.60
N TYR A 118 14.06 1.74 2.90
CA TYR A 118 13.52 0.56 3.58
C TYR A 118 12.99 -0.49 2.60
N GLU A 119 12.58 -0.09 1.40
CA GLU A 119 12.12 -1.01 0.38
C GLU A 119 13.25 -1.83 -0.26
N ILE A 120 14.53 -1.38 -0.16
CA ILE A 120 15.67 -2.05 -0.80
C ILE A 120 15.73 -3.53 -0.40
N ASP A 121 15.44 -3.82 0.87
CA ASP A 121 15.48 -5.17 1.43
C ASP A 121 14.07 -5.82 1.51
N ALA A 122 13.06 -5.21 0.90
CA ALA A 122 11.70 -5.70 0.97
C ALA A 122 11.22 -6.29 -0.36
N ASP A 123 10.60 -7.46 -0.33
CA ASP A 123 9.97 -8.07 -1.51
C ASP A 123 8.57 -7.51 -1.77
N LEU A 124 7.93 -6.98 -0.72
CA LEU A 124 6.59 -6.42 -0.77
C LEU A 124 6.43 -5.32 0.28
N VAL A 125 5.79 -4.22 -0.11
CA VAL A 125 5.39 -3.15 0.80
C VAL A 125 3.89 -3.23 1.07
N VAL A 126 3.49 -3.20 2.36
CA VAL A 126 2.07 -3.27 2.77
C VAL A 126 1.69 -1.99 3.52
N LEU A 127 0.62 -1.34 3.09
CA LEU A 127 0.09 -0.15 3.79
C LEU A 127 -1.42 0.01 3.59
N GLY A 128 -2.06 0.79 4.47
CA GLY A 128 -3.51 1.04 4.40
C GLY A 128 -3.91 2.04 3.32
N LYS A 129 -5.14 1.96 2.85
CA LYS A 129 -5.70 2.91 1.85
C LYS A 129 -5.68 4.36 2.33
N ARG A 130 -5.81 4.58 3.63
CA ARG A 130 -5.87 5.90 4.28
C ARG A 130 -5.20 5.85 5.65
N GLY A 131 -4.65 6.98 6.09
CA GLY A 131 -4.08 7.15 7.42
C GLY A 131 -5.05 7.76 8.43
N ASN A 132 -4.52 8.22 9.58
CA ASN A 132 -5.28 8.80 10.70
C ASN A 132 -6.26 9.94 10.32
N ASN A 133 -6.02 10.65 9.21
CA ASN A 133 -6.89 11.72 8.72
C ASN A 133 -7.98 11.25 7.76
N ALA A 134 -8.22 9.96 7.64
CA ALA A 134 -9.13 9.34 6.67
C ALA A 134 -10.59 9.79 6.77
N ASN A 135 -11.01 10.37 7.90
CA ASN A 135 -12.41 10.73 8.13
C ASN A 135 -12.83 12.09 7.53
N PHE A 136 -11.89 12.92 7.09
CA PHE A 136 -12.17 14.31 6.70
C PHE A 136 -12.28 14.55 5.19
N GLU A 137 -11.74 13.68 4.34
CA GLU A 137 -11.75 13.90 2.88
C GLU A 137 -12.41 12.71 2.16
N LYS A 138 -13.72 12.82 1.93
CA LYS A 138 -14.42 11.90 1.01
C LYS A 138 -13.88 12.13 -0.41
N GLY A 139 -13.15 11.14 -0.94
CA GLY A 139 -12.82 11.13 -2.36
C GLY A 139 -11.34 11.13 -2.72
N HIS A 140 -10.40 11.24 -1.77
CA HIS A 140 -8.97 11.16 -2.06
C HIS A 140 -8.35 9.86 -1.48
N ILE A 141 -7.35 9.30 -2.18
CA ILE A 141 -6.44 8.31 -1.58
C ILE A 141 -5.51 9.03 -0.60
N GLY A 142 -5.01 8.31 0.40
CA GLY A 142 -4.08 8.92 1.37
C GLY A 142 -2.84 9.51 0.68
N SER A 143 -2.46 10.73 1.03
CA SER A 143 -1.30 11.41 0.43
C SER A 143 0.00 10.62 0.57
N ASN A 144 0.17 9.87 1.67
CA ASN A 144 1.31 8.97 1.86
C ASN A 144 1.25 7.78 0.91
N LEU A 145 0.06 7.18 0.73
CA LEU A 145 -0.14 6.07 -0.20
C LEU A 145 0.20 6.47 -1.64
N GLU A 146 -0.33 7.61 -2.12
CA GLU A 146 -0.03 8.11 -3.47
C GLU A 146 1.47 8.32 -3.68
N ARG A 147 2.16 8.90 -2.68
CA ARG A 147 3.61 9.13 -2.75
C ARG A 147 4.40 7.83 -2.73
N VAL A 148 4.01 6.86 -1.88
CA VAL A 148 4.63 5.53 -1.84
C VAL A 148 4.48 4.82 -3.18
N ILE A 149 3.28 4.73 -3.74
CA ILE A 149 3.05 4.11 -5.06
C ILE A 149 3.94 4.75 -6.13
N ARG A 150 4.19 6.05 -6.01
CA ARG A 150 4.99 6.81 -6.97
C ARG A 150 6.49 6.61 -6.83
N SER A 151 7.01 6.44 -5.61
CA SER A 151 8.45 6.30 -5.33
C SER A 151 8.91 4.85 -5.24
N CYS A 152 8.04 3.95 -4.77
CA CYS A 152 8.35 2.55 -4.53
C CYS A 152 8.61 1.79 -5.85
N GLN A 153 9.66 0.96 -5.87
CA GLN A 153 10.01 0.12 -7.02
C GLN A 153 9.50 -1.31 -6.85
N HIS A 154 9.29 -1.74 -5.61
CA HIS A 154 8.73 -3.03 -5.25
C HIS A 154 7.20 -3.03 -5.30
N PRO A 155 6.56 -4.22 -5.40
CA PRO A 155 5.11 -4.32 -5.34
C PRO A 155 4.53 -3.71 -4.07
N VAL A 156 3.37 -3.06 -4.19
CA VAL A 156 2.69 -2.39 -3.09
C VAL A 156 1.33 -3.02 -2.87
N LEU A 157 1.13 -3.68 -1.73
CA LEU A 157 -0.17 -4.22 -1.31
C LEU A 157 -0.90 -3.16 -0.48
N VAL A 158 -1.95 -2.62 -1.06
CA VAL A 158 -2.85 -1.66 -0.39
C VAL A 158 -3.93 -2.45 0.34
N ALA A 159 -3.81 -2.54 1.66
CA ALA A 159 -4.72 -3.31 2.50
C ALA A 159 -6.15 -2.75 2.45
N ALA A 160 -7.14 -3.63 2.36
CA ALA A 160 -8.54 -3.29 2.56
C ALA A 160 -8.80 -2.87 4.02
N ARG A 161 -10.01 -2.42 4.34
CA ARG A 161 -10.37 -2.04 5.72
C ARG A 161 -10.33 -3.23 6.68
N GLU A 162 -10.69 -4.41 6.19
CA GLU A 162 -10.70 -5.66 6.93
C GLU A 162 -9.98 -6.73 6.11
N PHE A 163 -9.22 -7.56 6.78
CA PHE A 163 -8.62 -8.74 6.15
C PHE A 163 -9.67 -9.84 6.03
N LYS A 164 -9.71 -10.47 4.85
CA LYS A 164 -10.46 -11.71 4.60
C LYS A 164 -9.56 -12.71 3.90
N PRO A 165 -9.75 -14.02 4.11
CA PRO A 165 -9.05 -15.03 3.33
C PRO A 165 -9.24 -14.80 1.84
N MET A 166 -8.17 -14.95 1.06
CA MET A 166 -8.16 -14.68 -0.36
C MET A 166 -7.95 -15.97 -1.12
N ASN A 167 -8.90 -16.29 -2.03
CA ASN A 167 -8.89 -17.48 -2.87
C ASN A 167 -8.88 -17.12 -4.36
N ASN A 168 -9.45 -15.97 -4.72
CA ASN A 168 -9.60 -15.53 -6.09
C ASN A 168 -8.99 -14.15 -6.28
N PHE A 169 -8.26 -13.92 -7.36
CA PHE A 169 -7.80 -12.60 -7.72
C PHE A 169 -8.09 -12.27 -9.17
N VAL A 170 -8.37 -10.99 -9.44
CA VAL A 170 -8.41 -10.48 -10.81
C VAL A 170 -7.10 -9.77 -11.12
N LEU A 171 -6.48 -10.13 -12.25
CA LEU A 171 -5.33 -9.43 -12.81
C LEU A 171 -5.83 -8.58 -13.98
N ALA A 172 -5.88 -7.26 -13.74
CA ALA A 172 -6.26 -6.30 -14.77
C ALA A 172 -5.06 -6.06 -15.69
N PHE A 173 -5.22 -6.49 -16.94
CA PHE A 173 -4.17 -6.50 -17.96
C PHE A 173 -4.47 -5.49 -19.06
N ASP A 174 -3.53 -4.56 -19.28
CA ASP A 174 -3.63 -3.55 -20.33
C ASP A 174 -2.52 -3.68 -21.40
N GLY A 175 -1.67 -4.72 -21.27
CA GLY A 175 -0.50 -4.93 -22.12
C GLY A 175 0.67 -3.98 -21.83
N GLY A 176 0.57 -3.13 -20.81
CA GLY A 176 1.61 -2.22 -20.37
C GLY A 176 2.73 -2.90 -19.58
N LYS A 177 3.87 -2.21 -19.46
CA LYS A 177 5.04 -2.73 -18.74
C LYS A 177 4.72 -3.15 -17.30
N SER A 178 3.90 -2.37 -16.61
CA SER A 178 3.50 -2.66 -15.22
C SER A 178 2.60 -3.89 -15.12
N ALA A 179 1.70 -4.11 -16.10
CA ALA A 179 0.87 -5.31 -16.17
C ALA A 179 1.70 -6.56 -16.48
N LEU A 180 2.69 -6.44 -17.36
CA LEU A 180 3.62 -7.54 -17.64
C LEU A 180 4.47 -7.90 -16.41
N LYS A 181 4.99 -6.90 -15.69
CA LYS A 181 5.67 -7.13 -14.41
C LYS A 181 4.77 -7.83 -13.39
N ALA A 182 3.47 -7.48 -13.35
CA ALA A 182 2.51 -8.15 -12.48
C ALA A 182 2.37 -9.63 -12.83
N VAL A 183 2.28 -9.97 -14.12
CA VAL A 183 2.24 -11.37 -14.60
C VAL A 183 3.49 -12.12 -14.19
N ASP A 184 4.67 -11.57 -14.47
CA ASP A 184 5.96 -12.21 -14.14
C ASP A 184 6.09 -12.42 -12.61
N TYR A 185 5.73 -11.44 -11.79
CA TYR A 185 5.74 -11.58 -10.33
C TYR A 185 4.78 -12.68 -9.84
N VAL A 186 3.56 -12.73 -10.38
CA VAL A 186 2.57 -13.76 -10.01
C VAL A 186 3.09 -15.15 -10.33
N ILE A 187 3.83 -15.31 -11.41
CA ILE A 187 4.43 -16.58 -11.82
C ILE A 187 5.62 -16.96 -10.94
N GLU A 188 6.50 -16.00 -10.66
CA GLU A 188 7.78 -16.25 -9.96
C GLU A 188 7.60 -16.36 -8.45
N GLN A 189 6.68 -15.57 -7.86
CA GLN A 189 6.52 -15.49 -6.41
C GLN A 189 5.41 -16.40 -5.90
N PRO A 190 5.59 -17.03 -4.73
CA PRO A 190 4.60 -17.96 -4.17
C PRO A 190 3.37 -17.26 -3.57
N LEU A 191 3.35 -15.92 -3.50
CA LEU A 191 2.33 -15.12 -2.83
C LEU A 191 0.89 -15.51 -3.22
N LEU A 192 0.63 -15.67 -4.53
CA LEU A 192 -0.70 -15.95 -5.07
C LEU A 192 -0.88 -17.40 -5.53
N LYS A 193 0.10 -18.29 -5.30
CA LYS A 193 0.01 -19.71 -5.66
C LYS A 193 -1.18 -20.37 -4.96
N GLY A 194 -1.92 -21.17 -5.74
CA GLY A 194 -3.13 -21.87 -5.30
C GLY A 194 -4.40 -21.02 -5.29
N MET A 195 -4.33 -19.77 -5.74
CA MET A 195 -5.51 -18.92 -5.96
C MET A 195 -5.96 -19.04 -7.43
N HIS A 196 -7.28 -18.91 -7.66
CA HIS A 196 -7.84 -18.80 -9.00
C HIS A 196 -7.55 -17.42 -9.60
N CYS A 197 -7.05 -17.35 -10.82
CA CYS A 197 -6.70 -16.14 -11.54
C CYS A 197 -7.77 -15.78 -12.59
N PHE A 198 -8.38 -14.62 -12.42
CA PHE A 198 -9.20 -13.98 -13.47
C PHE A 198 -8.31 -13.00 -14.23
N LEU A 199 -7.85 -13.38 -15.43
CA LEU A 199 -7.05 -12.51 -16.29
C LEU A 199 -7.99 -11.66 -17.14
N LEU A 200 -8.10 -10.37 -16.81
CA LEU A 200 -9.07 -9.44 -17.39
C LEU A 200 -8.39 -8.42 -18.30
N TYR A 201 -8.82 -8.35 -19.54
CA TYR A 201 -8.56 -7.23 -20.46
C TYR A 201 -9.84 -6.43 -20.71
N VAL A 202 -9.80 -5.12 -20.44
CA VAL A 202 -10.90 -4.21 -20.77
C VAL A 202 -10.50 -3.40 -22.01
N GLY A 203 -11.07 -3.75 -23.14
CA GLY A 203 -10.78 -3.15 -24.42
C GLY A 203 -11.13 -4.09 -25.58
N SER A 204 -10.98 -3.60 -26.81
CA SER A 204 -11.22 -4.37 -28.02
C SER A 204 -10.38 -3.87 -29.19
N GLY A 205 -10.10 -4.77 -30.15
CA GLY A 205 -9.54 -4.43 -31.44
C GLY A 205 -8.08 -3.98 -31.45
N ASN A 206 -7.29 -4.34 -30.43
CA ASN A 206 -5.84 -4.14 -30.45
C ASN A 206 -5.11 -5.49 -30.52
N PRO A 207 -4.72 -5.96 -31.74
CA PRO A 207 -4.11 -7.27 -31.93
C PRO A 207 -2.82 -7.47 -31.12
N LYS A 208 -2.08 -6.40 -30.83
CA LYS A 208 -0.85 -6.50 -30.01
C LYS A 208 -1.17 -6.80 -28.55
N ILE A 209 -2.19 -6.17 -28.00
CA ILE A 209 -2.61 -6.42 -26.61
C ILE A 209 -3.26 -7.80 -26.51
N GLU A 210 -4.08 -8.19 -27.50
CA GLU A 210 -4.72 -9.51 -27.54
C GLU A 210 -3.69 -10.65 -27.64
N ALA A 211 -2.64 -10.48 -28.44
CA ALA A 211 -1.53 -11.41 -28.51
C ALA A 211 -0.79 -11.51 -27.15
N ALA A 212 -0.45 -10.36 -26.55
CA ALA A 212 0.21 -10.32 -25.26
C ALA A 212 -0.65 -10.91 -24.13
N LEU A 213 -1.99 -10.73 -24.20
CA LEU A 213 -2.95 -11.34 -23.27
C LEU A 213 -2.95 -12.87 -23.39
N GLY A 214 -2.95 -13.39 -24.63
CA GLY A 214 -2.86 -14.82 -24.89
C GLY A 214 -1.54 -15.44 -24.40
N ASP A 215 -0.42 -14.71 -24.57
CA ASP A 215 0.88 -15.15 -24.05
C ASP A 215 0.92 -15.13 -22.50
N ALA A 216 0.34 -14.11 -21.86
CA ALA A 216 0.22 -14.01 -20.41
C ALA A 216 -0.64 -15.16 -19.86
N ALA A 217 -1.76 -15.48 -20.52
CA ALA A 217 -2.62 -16.60 -20.15
C ALA A 217 -1.85 -17.94 -20.17
N LYS A 218 -1.15 -18.23 -21.27
CA LYS A 218 -0.33 -19.45 -21.40
C LYS A 218 0.75 -19.55 -20.33
N LYS A 219 1.42 -18.44 -20.01
CA LYS A 219 2.44 -18.39 -18.96
C LYS A 219 1.84 -18.72 -17.58
N LEU A 220 0.69 -18.13 -17.24
CA LEU A 220 0.01 -18.35 -15.97
C LEU A 220 -0.47 -19.82 -15.84
N GLU A 221 -1.09 -20.37 -16.89
CA GLU A 221 -1.50 -21.80 -16.93
C GLU A 221 -0.27 -22.72 -16.78
N SER A 222 0.81 -22.44 -17.50
CA SER A 222 2.07 -23.23 -17.40
C SER A 222 2.70 -23.14 -16.01
N ALA A 223 2.46 -22.05 -15.28
CA ALA A 223 2.89 -21.87 -13.90
C ALA A 223 1.93 -22.53 -12.87
N GLY A 224 0.87 -23.21 -13.35
CA GLY A 224 -0.06 -23.98 -12.53
C GLY A 224 -1.21 -23.18 -11.93
N PHE A 225 -1.53 -22.01 -12.47
CA PHE A 225 -2.72 -21.28 -12.05
C PHE A 225 -3.97 -21.84 -12.73
N GLU A 226 -5.04 -22.00 -11.95
CA GLU A 226 -6.38 -22.12 -12.50
C GLU A 226 -6.79 -20.75 -13.05
N LEU A 227 -7.11 -20.67 -14.36
CA LEU A 227 -7.27 -19.39 -15.07
C LEU A 227 -8.65 -19.26 -15.69
N THR A 228 -9.27 -18.11 -15.49
CA THR A 228 -10.39 -17.61 -16.31
C THR A 228 -9.92 -16.41 -17.11
N LEU A 229 -9.92 -16.53 -18.44
CA LEU A 229 -9.57 -15.42 -19.34
C LEU A 229 -10.83 -14.67 -19.72
N GLU A 230 -10.86 -13.38 -19.43
CA GLU A 230 -11.96 -12.50 -19.74
C GLU A 230 -11.54 -11.27 -20.58
N GLN A 231 -12.33 -11.01 -21.62
CA GLN A 231 -12.23 -9.79 -22.39
C GLN A 231 -13.57 -9.07 -22.33
N ARG A 232 -13.56 -7.81 -21.93
CA ARG A 232 -14.74 -6.98 -21.77
C ARG A 232 -14.54 -5.65 -22.48
N THR A 233 -15.64 -5.04 -22.90
CA THR A 233 -15.66 -3.66 -23.45
C THR A 233 -16.30 -2.73 -22.46
N GLY A 234 -15.87 -1.47 -22.42
CA GLY A 234 -16.41 -0.44 -21.53
C GLY A 234 -15.34 0.35 -20.80
N GLU A 235 -15.75 1.12 -19.82
CA GLU A 235 -14.84 1.83 -18.93
C GLU A 235 -14.23 0.86 -17.92
N PRO A 236 -12.88 0.80 -17.79
CA PRO A 236 -12.20 -0.18 -16.95
C PRO A 236 -12.70 -0.20 -15.50
N GLU A 237 -13.00 0.96 -14.94
CA GLU A 237 -13.48 1.12 -13.57
C GLU A 237 -14.78 0.35 -13.35
N GLY A 238 -15.79 0.60 -14.16
CA GLY A 238 -17.10 -0.05 -14.04
C GLY A 238 -17.06 -1.55 -14.35
N VAL A 239 -16.21 -1.98 -15.29
CA VAL A 239 -16.04 -3.39 -15.62
C VAL A 239 -15.38 -4.15 -14.48
N ILE A 240 -14.29 -3.63 -13.91
CA ILE A 240 -13.59 -4.26 -12.78
C ILE A 240 -14.51 -4.32 -11.56
N GLU A 241 -15.25 -3.25 -11.24
CA GLU A 241 -16.20 -3.24 -10.15
C GLU A 241 -17.30 -4.31 -10.34
N GLY A 242 -17.79 -4.47 -11.56
CA GLY A 242 -18.78 -5.49 -11.91
C GLY A 242 -18.27 -6.91 -11.66
N ILE A 243 -17.06 -7.22 -12.13
CA ILE A 243 -16.42 -8.54 -11.93
C ILE A 243 -16.16 -8.79 -10.44
N VAL A 244 -15.60 -7.81 -9.74
CA VAL A 244 -15.37 -7.90 -8.29
C VAL A 244 -16.65 -8.26 -7.54
N ALA A 245 -17.79 -7.70 -7.94
CA ALA A 245 -19.06 -7.96 -7.29
C ALA A 245 -19.66 -9.34 -7.65
N GLN A 246 -19.49 -9.78 -8.91
CA GLN A 246 -20.10 -11.00 -9.44
C GLN A 246 -19.31 -12.25 -9.11
N ASP A 247 -17.97 -12.22 -9.27
CA ASP A 247 -17.10 -13.40 -9.26
C ASP A 247 -16.41 -13.65 -7.93
N LYS A 248 -16.88 -12.99 -6.84
CA LYS A 248 -16.31 -13.13 -5.48
C LYS A 248 -14.80 -12.94 -5.45
N ILE A 249 -14.31 -11.93 -6.15
CA ILE A 249 -12.89 -11.58 -6.17
C ILE A 249 -12.46 -11.07 -4.80
N ASP A 250 -11.33 -11.56 -4.32
CA ASP A 250 -10.78 -11.22 -3.01
C ASP A 250 -9.61 -10.23 -3.11
N LEU A 251 -8.92 -10.16 -4.27
CA LEU A 251 -7.75 -9.32 -4.50
C LEU A 251 -7.78 -8.75 -5.93
N LEU A 252 -7.50 -7.46 -6.07
CA LEU A 252 -7.23 -6.83 -7.37
C LEU A 252 -5.71 -6.70 -7.57
N VAL A 253 -5.20 -7.24 -8.68
CA VAL A 253 -3.81 -7.09 -9.13
C VAL A 253 -3.79 -6.21 -10.37
N MET A 254 -2.99 -5.15 -10.36
CA MET A 254 -2.95 -4.23 -11.52
C MET A 254 -1.65 -3.42 -11.59
N GLY A 255 -1.38 -2.88 -12.77
CA GLY A 255 -0.35 -1.86 -12.94
C GLY A 255 -0.77 -0.53 -12.31
N ALA A 256 0.20 0.20 -11.74
CA ALA A 256 -0.04 1.53 -11.15
C ALA A 256 0.04 2.67 -12.19
N TYR A 257 0.55 2.39 -13.40
CA TYR A 257 0.78 3.38 -14.45
C TYR A 257 0.30 2.85 -15.81
N GLY A 258 -0.40 3.72 -16.57
CA GLY A 258 -0.80 3.40 -17.94
C GLY A 258 0.28 3.74 -18.98
N HIS A 259 -0.04 3.57 -20.26
CA HIS A 259 0.88 3.61 -21.42
C HIS A 259 1.58 4.96 -21.72
N SER A 260 1.32 6.05 -21.01
CA SER A 260 1.88 7.37 -21.33
C SER A 260 3.19 7.64 -20.61
N PRO A 261 4.30 7.98 -21.32
CA PRO A 261 5.60 8.29 -20.69
C PRO A 261 5.56 9.49 -19.75
N ILE A 262 4.68 10.45 -20.00
CA ILE A 262 4.51 11.65 -19.16
C ILE A 262 3.82 11.31 -17.82
N ARG A 263 3.11 10.18 -17.76
CA ARG A 263 2.36 9.75 -16.56
C ARG A 263 3.19 8.96 -15.54
N GLN A 264 4.46 8.72 -15.79
CA GLN A 264 5.34 8.04 -14.83
C GLN A 264 5.53 8.81 -13.50
N MET A 265 5.14 10.08 -13.49
CA MET A 265 5.20 10.95 -12.29
C MET A 265 3.85 11.08 -11.55
N ILE A 266 2.76 10.52 -12.09
CA ILE A 266 1.41 10.63 -11.53
C ILE A 266 0.77 9.24 -11.50
N VAL A 267 0.22 8.82 -10.37
CA VAL A 267 -0.58 7.59 -10.27
C VAL A 267 -1.72 7.66 -11.28
N GLY A 268 -1.94 6.60 -12.06
CA GLY A 268 -2.96 6.57 -13.11
C GLY A 268 -4.36 6.89 -12.55
N SER A 269 -5.20 7.56 -13.33
CA SER A 269 -6.58 7.87 -12.95
C SER A 269 -7.36 6.60 -12.60
N THR A 270 -7.27 5.57 -13.43
CA THR A 270 -7.88 4.26 -13.19
C THR A 270 -7.36 3.62 -11.90
N THR A 271 -6.04 3.65 -11.65
CA THR A 271 -5.47 3.13 -10.40
C THR A 271 -6.01 3.86 -9.18
N THR A 272 -6.05 5.19 -9.24
CA THR A 272 -6.60 6.03 -8.17
C THR A 272 -8.08 5.74 -7.94
N ALA A 273 -8.87 5.62 -9.01
CA ALA A 273 -10.28 5.29 -8.94
C ALA A 273 -10.49 3.89 -8.34
N MET A 274 -9.75 2.88 -8.80
CA MET A 274 -9.85 1.52 -8.27
C MET A 274 -9.50 1.45 -6.77
N ILE A 275 -8.40 2.06 -6.33
CA ILE A 275 -8.06 2.08 -4.91
C ILE A 275 -9.19 2.70 -4.07
N ARG A 276 -9.91 3.68 -4.62
CA ARG A 276 -11.01 4.38 -3.94
C ARG A 276 -12.30 3.57 -3.88
N SER A 277 -12.67 2.96 -5.01
CA SER A 277 -13.98 2.35 -5.20
C SER A 277 -14.04 0.91 -4.67
N VAL A 278 -13.03 0.08 -4.97
CA VAL A 278 -13.05 -1.32 -4.55
C VAL A 278 -12.84 -1.47 -3.04
N ARG A 279 -13.56 -2.41 -2.45
CA ARG A 279 -13.46 -2.69 -1.00
C ARG A 279 -12.44 -3.79 -0.67
N LEU A 280 -11.83 -4.38 -1.69
CA LEU A 280 -10.79 -5.39 -1.51
C LEU A 280 -9.38 -4.78 -1.45
N PRO A 281 -8.37 -5.58 -1.04
CA PRO A 281 -6.97 -5.21 -1.17
C PRO A 281 -6.58 -5.07 -2.66
N VAL A 282 -5.57 -4.22 -2.91
CA VAL A 282 -5.07 -3.98 -4.28
C VAL A 282 -3.55 -4.16 -4.28
N LEU A 283 -3.06 -5.08 -5.11
CA LEU A 283 -1.64 -5.30 -5.34
C LEU A 283 -1.20 -4.54 -6.59
N LEU A 284 -0.29 -3.61 -6.42
CA LEU A 284 0.13 -2.63 -7.43
C LEU A 284 1.56 -2.88 -7.89
N PHE A 285 1.77 -2.75 -9.20
CA PHE A 285 3.06 -2.87 -9.87
C PHE A 285 3.43 -1.60 -10.63
N ARG A 286 4.69 -1.19 -10.51
CA ARG A 286 5.24 -0.05 -11.22
C ARG A 286 6.11 -0.44 -12.42
#